data_61fc9ca93a1c451546e9611deba674e0
#
_entry.id   61fc9ca93a1c451546e9611deba674e0
#
_cell.length_a   1.000
_cell.length_b   1.000
_cell.length_c   1.000
_cell.angle_alpha   90.00
_cell.angle_beta   90.00
_cell.angle_gamma   90.00
#
_symmetry.space_group_name_H-M   'P 1'
#
loop_
_entity.id
_entity.type
_entity.pdbx_description
1 polymer ?
#
loop_
_entity_poly.entity_id
_entity_poly.type
_entity_poly.pdbx_seq_one_letter_code
_entity_poly.pdbx_strand_id
1 'polypeptide(L)'
;MTTKVTLRLKDISKGRQSIYLDFYPAITNQKTGKPTRREFLGLYIHKKPKDIFERTHNTEHWKIGRSIHQERENQLSKPEIYSGYEKEQLRIKELGEQCFVAYFKKLANKRKASNHDNWVSALKYLDTFTNGSLKFADLSVKYFEDFKEYLLTTKSNKSDKATLSQNSAASYFNKVKAALKQAFKDG
;
A
#
# COMPACT_ATOMS: atom_id res chain seq x y z
N MET A 1 -8.56 -2.43 24.64
CA MET A 1 -7.88 -1.30 25.35
C MET A 1 -7.38 -0.32 24.33
N THR A 2 -7.87 0.92 24.39
CA THR A 2 -7.48 2.00 23.47
C THR A 2 -6.05 2.43 23.79
N THR A 3 -5.20 2.52 22.79
CA THR A 3 -3.85 3.06 22.97
C THR A 3 -3.93 4.59 23.06
N LYS A 4 -3.51 5.13 24.21
CA LYS A 4 -3.39 6.58 24.39
C LYS A 4 -2.14 7.08 23.68
N VAL A 5 -2.28 8.12 22.88
CA VAL A 5 -1.18 8.85 22.23
C VAL A 5 -0.93 10.15 22.99
N THR A 6 0.32 10.48 23.27
CA THR A 6 0.68 11.72 23.95
C THR A 6 1.85 12.38 23.24
N LEU A 7 1.70 13.66 22.88
CA LEU A 7 2.78 14.44 22.31
C LEU A 7 3.75 14.89 23.44
N ARG A 8 5.02 14.55 23.31
CA ARG A 8 6.04 14.82 24.33
C ARG A 8 7.30 15.44 23.72
N LEU A 9 8.10 16.03 24.59
CA LEU A 9 9.37 16.67 24.28
C LEU A 9 10.52 15.88 24.92
N LYS A 10 11.65 15.82 24.21
CA LYS A 10 12.92 15.29 24.71
C LYS A 10 14.03 16.28 24.42
N ASP A 11 14.78 16.66 25.47
CA ASP A 11 15.94 17.55 25.33
C ASP A 11 16.98 16.92 24.37
N ILE A 12 17.47 17.74 23.45
CA ILE A 12 18.54 17.41 22.51
C ILE A 12 19.61 18.51 22.55
N SER A 13 20.72 18.32 21.85
CA SER A 13 21.82 19.27 21.79
C SER A 13 21.39 20.67 21.33
N LYS A 14 22.22 21.68 21.64
CA LYS A 14 22.07 23.08 21.22
C LYS A 14 20.80 23.78 21.74
N GLY A 15 20.34 23.45 22.95
CA GLY A 15 19.18 24.10 23.59
C GLY A 15 17.85 23.85 22.88
N ARG A 16 17.72 22.72 22.16
CA ARG A 16 16.52 22.32 21.44
C ARG A 16 15.84 21.14 22.11
N GLN A 17 14.59 20.90 21.75
CA GLN A 17 13.79 19.76 22.20
C GLN A 17 13.18 19.07 20.97
N SER A 18 13.37 17.76 20.86
CA SER A 18 12.73 16.95 19.82
C SER A 18 11.30 16.62 20.23
N ILE A 19 10.38 16.69 19.26
CA ILE A 19 8.98 16.34 19.45
C ILE A 19 8.82 14.85 19.11
N TYR A 20 8.12 14.09 19.96
CA TYR A 20 7.82 12.69 19.73
C TYR A 20 6.45 12.30 20.26
N LEU A 21 5.88 11.22 19.73
CA LEU A 21 4.68 10.57 20.23
C LEU A 21 5.06 9.47 21.23
N ASP A 22 4.36 9.43 22.37
CA ASP A 22 4.47 8.38 23.40
C ASP A 22 3.17 7.58 23.39
N PHE A 23 3.26 6.27 23.17
CA PHE A 23 2.14 5.34 23.06
C PHE A 23 1.99 4.50 24.33
N TYR A 24 0.80 4.46 24.90
CA TYR A 24 0.52 3.58 26.02
C TYR A 24 -0.84 2.87 25.86
N PRO A 25 -0.85 1.54 25.80
CA PRO A 25 0.29 0.61 25.70
C PRO A 25 1.11 0.78 24.42
N ALA A 26 2.27 0.11 24.35
CA ALA A 26 3.14 0.12 23.16
C ALA A 26 2.41 -0.39 21.92
N ILE A 27 2.73 0.19 20.76
CA ILE A 27 2.20 -0.25 19.44
C ILE A 27 3.26 -1.05 18.69
N THR A 28 2.82 -1.85 17.71
CA THR A 28 3.75 -2.55 16.80
C THR A 28 4.26 -1.58 15.73
N ASN A 29 5.57 -1.43 15.64
CA ASN A 29 6.20 -0.64 14.59
C ASN A 29 6.07 -1.39 13.24
N GLN A 30 5.40 -0.79 12.27
CA GLN A 30 5.12 -1.42 10.97
C GLN A 30 6.39 -1.74 10.16
N LYS A 31 7.49 -1.00 10.36
CA LYS A 31 8.75 -1.23 9.64
C LYS A 31 9.59 -2.35 10.23
N THR A 32 9.57 -2.50 11.56
CA THR A 32 10.44 -3.45 12.27
C THR A 32 9.71 -4.64 12.86
N GLY A 33 8.37 -4.61 12.92
CA GLY A 33 7.53 -5.62 13.57
C GLY A 33 7.66 -5.67 15.11
N LYS A 34 8.48 -4.79 15.71
CA LYS A 34 8.75 -4.80 17.16
C LYS A 34 7.84 -3.83 17.90
N PRO A 35 7.51 -4.11 19.17
CA PRO A 35 6.77 -3.16 20.00
C PRO A 35 7.57 -1.87 20.19
N THR A 36 6.91 -0.72 20.05
CA THR A 36 7.51 0.60 20.30
C THR A 36 6.58 1.46 21.12
N ARG A 37 7.17 2.21 22.05
CA ARG A 37 6.46 3.23 22.82
C ARG A 37 6.67 4.64 22.29
N ARG A 38 7.68 4.86 21.45
CA ARG A 38 8.07 6.20 21.02
C ARG A 38 8.25 6.27 19.51
N GLU A 39 7.65 7.31 18.91
CA GLU A 39 7.84 7.66 17.51
C GLU A 39 8.34 9.12 17.44
N PHE A 40 9.60 9.29 17.05
CA PHE A 40 10.18 10.62 16.87
C PHE A 40 9.74 11.21 15.54
N LEU A 41 9.21 12.44 15.56
CA LEU A 41 8.61 13.06 14.37
C LEU A 41 9.63 13.76 13.45
N GLY A 42 10.90 13.80 13.83
CA GLY A 42 11.93 14.57 13.14
C GLY A 42 11.78 16.09 13.33
N LEU A 43 10.83 16.52 14.14
CA LEU A 43 10.56 17.92 14.46
C LEU A 43 11.28 18.31 15.76
N TYR A 44 11.69 19.58 15.85
CA TYR A 44 12.28 20.12 17.08
C TYR A 44 11.79 21.54 17.32
N ILE A 45 11.90 21.98 18.57
CA ILE A 45 11.64 23.36 19.01
C ILE A 45 12.84 23.90 19.79
N HIS A 46 12.99 25.20 19.80
CA HIS A 46 13.96 25.90 20.64
C HIS A 46 13.40 26.04 22.05
N LYS A 47 14.13 25.57 23.07
CA LYS A 47 13.69 25.60 24.47
C LYS A 47 13.55 27.03 25.00
N LYS A 48 14.44 27.93 24.56
CA LYS A 48 14.41 29.36 24.85
C LYS A 48 14.62 30.13 23.56
N PRO A 49 13.54 30.40 22.79
CA PRO A 49 13.66 31.11 21.53
C PRO A 49 14.14 32.54 21.75
N LYS A 50 15.18 32.98 21.02
CA LYS A 50 15.85 34.25 21.16
C LYS A 50 15.24 35.36 20.31
N ASP A 51 14.75 35.01 19.14
CA ASP A 51 14.24 35.93 18.14
C ASP A 51 12.87 35.52 17.58
N ILE A 52 12.35 36.31 16.66
CA ILE A 52 11.05 36.07 16.04
C ILE A 52 11.07 34.83 15.14
N PHE A 53 12.20 34.53 14.51
CA PHE A 53 12.35 33.37 13.62
C PHE A 53 12.26 32.05 14.40
N GLU A 54 12.99 31.98 15.55
CA GLU A 54 12.92 30.82 16.44
C GLU A 54 11.52 30.62 17.04
N ARG A 55 10.81 31.71 17.34
CA ARG A 55 9.40 31.67 17.83
C ARG A 55 8.45 31.18 16.75
N THR A 56 8.58 31.69 15.53
CA THR A 56 7.76 31.26 14.37
C THR A 56 8.02 29.79 14.08
N HIS A 57 9.30 29.37 14.03
CA HIS A 57 9.70 27.97 13.87
C HIS A 57 9.04 27.07 14.93
N ASN A 58 9.08 27.45 16.19
CA ASN A 58 8.44 26.71 17.26
C ASN A 58 6.93 26.55 17.03
N THR A 59 6.26 27.65 16.63
CA THR A 59 4.81 27.65 16.38
C THR A 59 4.44 26.69 15.26
N GLU A 60 5.18 26.74 14.14
CA GLU A 60 4.96 25.89 12.97
C GLU A 60 5.21 24.40 13.32
N HIS A 61 6.32 24.09 13.98
CA HIS A 61 6.64 22.72 14.36
C HIS A 61 5.66 22.15 15.38
N TRP A 62 5.14 22.97 16.31
CA TRP A 62 4.07 22.58 17.20
C TRP A 62 2.77 22.30 16.44
N LYS A 63 2.41 23.13 15.45
CA LYS A 63 1.22 22.94 14.63
C LYS A 63 1.29 21.62 13.86
N ILE A 64 2.44 21.33 13.23
CA ILE A 64 2.67 20.07 12.52
C ILE A 64 2.62 18.89 13.50
N GLY A 65 3.30 18.98 14.63
CA GLY A 65 3.32 17.93 15.65
C GLY A 65 1.93 17.58 16.18
N ARG A 66 1.08 18.58 16.41
CA ARG A 66 -0.33 18.37 16.82
C ARG A 66 -1.18 17.72 15.73
N SER A 67 -0.97 18.10 14.46
CA SER A 67 -1.66 17.48 13.34
C SER A 67 -1.32 15.99 13.23
N ILE A 68 -0.03 15.63 13.33
CA ILE A 68 0.43 14.24 13.31
C ILE A 68 -0.12 13.47 14.53
N HIS A 69 -0.13 14.08 15.70
CA HIS A 69 -0.70 13.48 16.92
C HIS A 69 -2.18 13.13 16.72
N GLN A 70 -2.98 14.08 16.22
CA GLN A 70 -4.41 13.87 15.97
C GLN A 70 -4.66 12.76 14.93
N GLU A 71 -3.84 12.74 13.89
CA GLU A 71 -3.94 11.69 12.86
C GLU A 71 -3.64 10.30 13.45
N ARG A 72 -2.59 10.18 14.28
CA ARG A 72 -2.24 8.91 14.95
C ARG A 72 -3.29 8.48 15.95
N GLU A 73 -3.84 9.39 16.71
CA GLU A 73 -4.94 9.11 17.64
C GLU A 73 -6.18 8.60 16.90
N ASN A 74 -6.56 9.25 15.79
CA ASN A 74 -7.65 8.81 14.93
C ASN A 74 -7.40 7.42 14.34
N GLN A 75 -6.18 7.16 13.85
CA GLN A 75 -5.82 5.85 13.28
C GLN A 75 -5.94 4.71 14.30
N LEU A 76 -5.49 4.95 15.53
CA LEU A 76 -5.53 3.95 16.60
C LEU A 76 -6.93 3.76 17.20
N SER A 77 -7.77 4.78 17.12
CA SER A 77 -9.16 4.73 17.59
C SER A 77 -10.13 4.16 16.57
N LYS A 78 -9.75 4.09 15.28
CA LYS A 78 -10.61 3.55 14.20
C LYS A 78 -11.27 2.21 14.54
N PRO A 79 -10.57 1.20 15.09
CA PRO A 79 -11.20 -0.09 15.39
C PRO A 79 -12.34 -0.03 16.41
N GLU A 80 -12.37 0.99 17.26
CA GLU A 80 -13.36 1.17 18.31
C GLU A 80 -14.53 2.08 17.86
N ILE A 81 -14.25 3.01 16.93
CA ILE A 81 -15.24 3.98 16.45
C ILE A 81 -16.18 3.38 15.40
N TYR A 82 -15.65 2.49 14.53
CA TYR A 82 -16.43 1.96 13.43
C TYR A 82 -17.30 0.78 13.81
N SER A 83 -18.55 0.80 13.36
CA SER A 83 -19.46 -0.36 13.40
C SER A 83 -18.91 -1.54 12.59
N GLY A 84 -19.45 -2.75 12.79
CA GLY A 84 -19.04 -3.93 12.00
C GLY A 84 -19.18 -3.70 10.49
N TYR A 85 -20.24 -3.00 10.07
CA TYR A 85 -20.46 -2.64 8.66
C TYR A 85 -19.39 -1.69 8.13
N GLU A 86 -19.07 -0.63 8.85
CA GLU A 86 -18.04 0.35 8.44
C GLU A 86 -16.64 -0.27 8.38
N LYS A 87 -16.34 -1.18 9.32
CA LYS A 87 -15.08 -1.96 9.28
C LYS A 87 -14.97 -2.80 8.03
N GLU A 88 -16.06 -3.46 7.63
CA GLU A 88 -16.09 -4.27 6.42
C GLU A 88 -15.96 -3.40 5.15
N GLN A 89 -16.62 -2.23 5.11
CA GLN A 89 -16.47 -1.28 3.99
C GLN A 89 -15.04 -0.75 3.86
N LEU A 90 -14.38 -0.46 4.98
CA LEU A 90 -12.97 -0.06 4.98
C LEU A 90 -12.07 -1.19 4.49
N ARG A 91 -12.31 -2.44 4.93
CA ARG A 91 -11.58 -3.62 4.48
C ARG A 91 -11.70 -3.82 2.97
N ILE A 92 -12.92 -3.75 2.44
CA ILE A 92 -13.19 -3.87 1.00
C ILE A 92 -12.46 -2.77 0.23
N LYS A 93 -12.48 -1.54 0.73
CA LYS A 93 -11.77 -0.42 0.12
C LYS A 93 -10.26 -0.64 0.12
N GLU A 94 -9.68 -1.05 1.23
CA GLU A 94 -8.24 -1.34 1.36
C GLU A 94 -7.80 -2.48 0.43
N LEU A 95 -8.61 -3.54 0.30
CA LEU A 95 -8.38 -4.63 -0.65
C LEU A 95 -8.46 -4.14 -2.10
N GLY A 96 -9.44 -3.28 -2.40
CA GLY A 96 -9.60 -2.67 -3.72
C GLY A 96 -8.41 -1.82 -4.15
N GLU A 97 -7.74 -1.14 -3.23
CA GLU A 97 -6.55 -0.32 -3.51
C GLU A 97 -5.27 -1.15 -3.77
N GLN A 98 -5.28 -2.46 -3.48
CA GLN A 98 -4.12 -3.32 -3.74
C GLN A 98 -3.90 -3.51 -5.24
N CYS A 99 -2.64 -3.67 -5.63
CA CYS A 99 -2.26 -3.87 -7.02
C CYS A 99 -2.46 -5.33 -7.45
N PHE A 100 -3.37 -5.55 -8.41
CA PHE A 100 -3.62 -6.87 -9.00
C PHE A 100 -2.41 -7.44 -9.75
N VAL A 101 -1.63 -6.59 -10.44
CA VAL A 101 -0.41 -7.04 -11.15
C VAL A 101 0.62 -7.60 -10.16
N ALA A 102 0.81 -6.91 -9.03
CA ALA A 102 1.69 -7.38 -7.97
C ALA A 102 1.21 -8.71 -7.34
N TYR A 103 -0.10 -8.84 -7.14
CA TYR A 103 -0.72 -10.09 -6.68
C TYR A 103 -0.52 -11.23 -7.70
N PHE A 104 -0.75 -10.97 -8.98
CA PHE A 104 -0.53 -11.94 -10.06
C PHE A 104 0.93 -12.40 -10.09
N LYS A 105 1.89 -11.47 -9.98
CA LYS A 105 3.33 -11.78 -9.88
C LYS A 105 3.65 -12.69 -8.69
N LYS A 106 3.06 -12.43 -7.53
CA LYS A 106 3.20 -13.28 -6.34
C LYS A 106 2.68 -14.71 -6.60
N LEU A 107 1.56 -14.84 -7.31
CA LEU A 107 1.02 -16.16 -7.69
C LEU A 107 1.90 -16.86 -8.72
N ALA A 108 2.43 -16.16 -9.72
CA ALA A 108 3.34 -16.70 -10.72
C ALA A 108 4.59 -17.30 -10.06
N ASN A 109 5.19 -16.58 -9.11
CA ASN A 109 6.39 -17.02 -8.38
C ASN A 109 6.15 -18.28 -7.50
N LYS A 110 4.90 -18.58 -7.14
CA LYS A 110 4.55 -19.81 -6.40
C LYS A 110 4.42 -21.03 -7.31
N ARG A 111 4.43 -20.88 -8.62
CA ARG A 111 4.29 -21.97 -9.60
C ARG A 111 5.65 -22.60 -9.89
N LYS A 112 5.67 -23.84 -10.41
CA LYS A 112 6.87 -24.60 -10.72
C LYS A 112 6.87 -25.06 -12.18
N ALA A 113 8.06 -25.31 -12.72
CA ALA A 113 8.32 -25.86 -14.06
C ALA A 113 7.57 -25.10 -15.17
N SER A 114 7.11 -25.79 -16.20
CA SER A 114 6.43 -25.21 -17.37
C SER A 114 5.19 -24.36 -17.02
N ASN A 115 4.54 -24.65 -15.89
CA ASN A 115 3.43 -23.82 -15.42
C ASN A 115 3.91 -22.45 -14.98
N HIS A 116 5.06 -22.33 -14.31
CA HIS A 116 5.71 -21.05 -13.96
C HIS A 116 5.97 -20.23 -15.23
N ASP A 117 6.57 -20.81 -16.26
CA ASP A 117 6.92 -20.10 -17.51
C ASP A 117 5.68 -19.53 -18.22
N ASN A 118 4.59 -20.28 -18.19
CA ASN A 118 3.32 -19.84 -18.73
C ASN A 118 2.70 -18.66 -17.94
N TRP A 119 2.83 -18.68 -16.58
CA TRP A 119 2.37 -17.58 -15.75
C TRP A 119 3.25 -16.34 -15.92
N VAL A 120 4.57 -16.50 -16.02
CA VAL A 120 5.50 -15.40 -16.28
C VAL A 120 5.25 -14.78 -17.66
N SER A 121 4.97 -15.61 -18.67
CA SER A 121 4.60 -15.10 -19.99
C SER A 121 3.29 -14.31 -19.96
N ALA A 122 2.26 -14.82 -19.29
CA ALA A 122 1.00 -14.09 -19.10
C ALA A 122 1.20 -12.77 -18.32
N LEU A 123 2.07 -12.77 -17.30
CA LEU A 123 2.43 -11.58 -16.54
C LEU A 123 3.02 -10.49 -17.43
N LYS A 124 3.92 -10.82 -18.35
CA LYS A 124 4.53 -9.85 -19.27
C LYS A 124 3.48 -9.12 -20.11
N TYR A 125 2.50 -9.84 -20.66
CA TYR A 125 1.41 -9.22 -21.42
C TYR A 125 0.49 -8.38 -20.53
N LEU A 126 0.18 -8.86 -19.33
CA LEU A 126 -0.63 -8.12 -18.37
C LEU A 126 0.10 -6.83 -17.95
N ASP A 127 1.38 -6.91 -17.63
CA ASP A 127 2.21 -5.79 -17.23
C ASP A 127 2.29 -4.71 -18.31
N THR A 128 2.51 -5.12 -19.58
CA THR A 128 2.49 -4.21 -20.73
C THR A 128 1.13 -3.54 -20.90
N PHE A 129 0.03 -4.29 -20.80
CA PHE A 129 -1.33 -3.76 -20.99
C PHE A 129 -1.73 -2.79 -19.87
N THR A 130 -1.24 -3.01 -18.63
CA THR A 130 -1.59 -2.22 -17.46
C THR A 130 -0.58 -1.11 -17.15
N ASN A 131 0.48 -0.98 -17.94
CA ASN A 131 1.63 -0.12 -17.62
C ASN A 131 2.20 -0.40 -16.20
N GLY A 132 2.24 -1.67 -15.82
CA GLY A 132 2.82 -2.12 -14.55
C GLY A 132 1.93 -2.01 -13.32
N SER A 133 0.75 -1.40 -13.41
CA SER A 133 -0.13 -1.20 -12.26
C SER A 133 -1.61 -1.29 -12.64
N LEU A 134 -2.37 -2.02 -11.82
CA LEU A 134 -3.82 -2.13 -11.91
C LEU A 134 -4.37 -2.45 -10.53
N LYS A 135 -5.25 -1.61 -10.01
CA LYS A 135 -5.90 -1.86 -8.72
C LYS A 135 -7.01 -2.89 -8.85
N PHE A 136 -7.29 -3.64 -7.77
CA PHE A 136 -8.44 -4.54 -7.76
C PHE A 136 -9.77 -3.79 -7.96
N ALA A 137 -9.88 -2.55 -7.44
CA ALA A 137 -11.07 -1.71 -7.61
C ALA A 137 -11.37 -1.33 -9.06
N ASP A 138 -10.34 -1.32 -9.93
CA ASP A 138 -10.45 -0.92 -11.34
C ASP A 138 -10.81 -2.12 -12.27
N LEU A 139 -10.86 -3.33 -11.71
CA LEU A 139 -11.20 -4.54 -12.45
C LEU A 139 -12.69 -4.55 -12.81
N SER A 140 -12.99 -4.53 -14.09
CA SER A 140 -14.35 -4.60 -14.64
C SER A 140 -14.45 -5.65 -15.73
N VAL A 141 -15.68 -6.05 -16.07
CA VAL A 141 -15.93 -6.98 -17.19
C VAL A 141 -15.34 -6.40 -18.48
N LYS A 142 -15.60 -5.11 -18.73
CA LYS A 142 -15.07 -4.40 -19.91
C LYS A 142 -13.54 -4.45 -19.95
N TYR A 143 -12.88 -4.23 -18.83
CA TYR A 143 -11.42 -4.28 -18.73
C TYR A 143 -10.86 -5.65 -19.19
N PHE A 144 -11.54 -6.74 -18.84
CA PHE A 144 -11.14 -8.09 -19.27
C PHE A 144 -11.48 -8.38 -20.74
N GLU A 145 -12.53 -7.79 -21.28
CA GLU A 145 -12.83 -7.84 -22.70
C GLU A 145 -11.75 -7.12 -23.52
N ASP A 146 -11.38 -5.91 -23.11
CA ASP A 146 -10.30 -5.12 -23.71
C ASP A 146 -8.94 -5.85 -23.61
N PHE A 147 -8.66 -6.47 -22.48
CA PHE A 147 -7.45 -7.29 -22.33
C PHE A 147 -7.45 -8.54 -23.22
N LYS A 148 -8.59 -9.18 -23.39
CA LYS A 148 -8.74 -10.32 -24.31
C LYS A 148 -8.50 -9.89 -25.77
N GLU A 149 -9.04 -8.77 -26.18
CA GLU A 149 -8.83 -8.20 -27.52
C GLU A 149 -7.35 -7.83 -27.73
N TYR A 150 -6.74 -7.18 -26.74
CA TYR A 150 -5.31 -6.90 -26.75
C TYR A 150 -4.48 -8.18 -26.96
N LEU A 151 -4.76 -9.27 -26.26
CA LEU A 151 -4.04 -10.54 -26.43
C LEU A 151 -4.21 -11.15 -27.83
N LEU A 152 -5.34 -10.94 -28.50
CA LEU A 152 -5.61 -11.46 -29.83
C LEU A 152 -4.94 -10.64 -30.96
N THR A 153 -4.63 -9.37 -30.67
CA THR A 153 -4.07 -8.42 -31.66
C THR A 153 -2.61 -8.09 -31.45
N THR A 154 -2.07 -8.33 -30.24
CA THR A 154 -0.70 -7.97 -29.90
C THR A 154 0.34 -8.88 -30.56
N LYS A 155 1.56 -8.35 -30.72
CA LYS A 155 2.71 -9.13 -31.22
C LYS A 155 3.16 -10.17 -30.19
N SER A 156 3.71 -11.27 -30.71
CA SER A 156 4.34 -12.27 -29.86
C SER A 156 5.65 -11.74 -29.28
N ASN A 157 5.85 -11.86 -27.96
CA ASN A 157 7.14 -11.52 -27.33
C ASN A 157 8.31 -12.44 -27.78
N LYS A 158 8.00 -13.49 -28.54
CA LYS A 158 9.02 -14.42 -29.09
C LYS A 158 9.35 -14.11 -30.57
N SER A 159 8.59 -13.25 -31.25
CA SER A 159 8.78 -12.93 -32.65
C SER A 159 8.14 -11.59 -33.00
N ASP A 160 8.92 -10.66 -33.51
CA ASP A 160 8.43 -9.35 -33.98
C ASP A 160 7.58 -9.43 -35.24
N LYS A 161 7.59 -10.58 -35.94
CA LYS A 161 6.91 -10.81 -37.23
C LYS A 161 5.54 -11.45 -37.08
N ALA A 162 5.21 -12.02 -35.95
CA ALA A 162 3.97 -12.76 -35.73
C ALA A 162 3.15 -12.20 -34.59
N THR A 163 1.83 -12.19 -34.74
CA THR A 163 0.90 -11.95 -33.64
C THR A 163 0.92 -13.13 -32.66
N LEU A 164 0.45 -12.90 -31.44
CA LEU A 164 0.28 -13.96 -30.47
C LEU A 164 -0.73 -15.00 -30.99
N SER A 165 -0.38 -16.29 -30.93
CA SER A 165 -1.30 -17.34 -31.37
C SER A 165 -2.56 -17.38 -30.50
N GLN A 166 -3.70 -17.72 -31.09
CA GLN A 166 -5.00 -17.80 -30.42
C GLN A 166 -4.94 -18.73 -29.17
N ASN A 167 -4.23 -19.87 -29.27
CA ASN A 167 -4.07 -20.80 -28.16
C ASN A 167 -3.26 -20.19 -27.01
N SER A 168 -2.21 -19.42 -27.33
CA SER A 168 -1.42 -18.71 -26.33
C SER A 168 -2.24 -17.60 -25.67
N ALA A 169 -2.97 -16.80 -26.44
CA ALA A 169 -3.86 -15.76 -25.95
C ALA A 169 -4.90 -16.34 -24.97
N ALA A 170 -5.57 -17.43 -25.37
CA ALA A 170 -6.53 -18.12 -24.51
C ALA A 170 -5.88 -18.66 -23.23
N SER A 171 -4.67 -19.26 -23.34
CA SER A 171 -3.93 -19.76 -22.18
C SER A 171 -3.59 -18.64 -21.20
N TYR A 172 -3.07 -17.49 -21.67
CA TYR A 172 -2.70 -16.36 -20.82
C TYR A 172 -3.92 -15.70 -20.17
N PHE A 173 -5.00 -15.52 -20.93
CA PHE A 173 -6.27 -15.04 -20.40
C PHE A 173 -6.80 -15.95 -19.27
N ASN A 174 -6.72 -17.26 -19.45
CA ASN A 174 -7.14 -18.22 -18.43
C ASN A 174 -6.27 -18.15 -17.15
N LYS A 175 -4.97 -17.76 -17.25
CA LYS A 175 -4.14 -17.53 -16.05
C LYS A 175 -4.63 -16.30 -15.26
N VAL A 176 -5.03 -15.23 -15.96
CA VAL A 176 -5.61 -14.04 -15.32
C VAL A 176 -6.93 -14.38 -14.64
N LYS A 177 -7.83 -15.13 -15.30
CA LYS A 177 -9.07 -15.64 -14.67
C LYS A 177 -8.79 -16.50 -13.44
N ALA A 178 -7.78 -17.37 -13.49
CA ALA A 178 -7.40 -18.21 -12.37
C ALA A 178 -6.85 -17.38 -11.19
N ALA A 179 -6.11 -16.31 -11.47
CA ALA A 179 -5.63 -15.37 -10.43
C ALA A 179 -6.78 -14.65 -9.75
N LEU A 180 -7.78 -14.18 -10.51
CA LEU A 180 -9.00 -13.57 -9.96
C LEU A 180 -9.79 -14.53 -9.08
N LYS A 181 -9.98 -15.76 -9.56
CA LYS A 181 -10.66 -16.79 -8.77
C LYS A 181 -9.92 -17.11 -7.48
N GLN A 182 -8.59 -17.06 -7.50
CA GLN A 182 -7.78 -17.23 -6.31
C GLN A 182 -7.88 -16.02 -5.38
N ALA A 183 -7.82 -14.80 -5.91
CA ALA A 183 -8.00 -13.57 -5.13
C ALA A 183 -9.33 -13.55 -4.39
N PHE A 184 -10.42 -13.96 -5.06
CA PHE A 184 -11.75 -14.08 -4.43
C PHE A 184 -11.79 -15.10 -3.28
N LYS A 185 -10.97 -16.16 -3.34
CA LYS A 185 -10.87 -17.14 -2.25
C LYS A 185 -9.99 -16.65 -1.09
N ASP A 186 -9.02 -15.81 -1.41
CA ASP A 186 -8.09 -15.25 -0.41
C ASP A 186 -8.75 -14.10 0.40
N GLY A 187 -9.96 -13.64 0.02
CA GLY A 187 -10.78 -12.61 0.69
C GLY A 187 -10.63 -11.23 0.14
#